data_3d153f29f699413ece7e1be0b87490a1
#
_entry.id   3d153f29f699413ece7e1be0b87490a1
#
_cell.length_a   1.000
_cell.length_b   1.000
_cell.length_c   1.000
_cell.angle_alpha   90.00
_cell.angle_beta   90.00
_cell.angle_gamma   90.00
#
_symmetry.space_group_name_H-M   'P 1'
#
loop_
_entity.id
_entity.type
_entity.pdbx_description
1 polymer ?
#
loop_
_entity_poly.entity_id
_entity_poly.type
_entity_poly.pdbx_seq_one_letter_code
_entity_poly.pdbx_strand_id
1 'polypeptide(L)'
;MRKVKLNYKLRTQIGSIIRKTSYQIGKFLSSCIPSTIVYGIQSKIVKVLYKNRKIFYIEDKSWITRYRANSFENKEPETLSWIEGFDQNQCLLDVGANIGLYTLFASSKGHQVIAIEPESHNFCLLNRNIMINNFGDSAIAYPVALNDKLMISKLIKVI
;
A
#
# COMPACT_ATOMS: atom_id res chain seq x y z
N MET A 1 -1.71 23.85 -39.27
CA MET A 1 -1.36 24.27 -37.90
C MET A 1 0.15 24.34 -37.73
N ARG A 2 0.72 25.54 -37.51
CA ARG A 2 2.17 25.71 -37.28
C ARG A 2 2.54 25.22 -35.87
N LYS A 3 3.36 24.17 -35.75
CA LYS A 3 3.95 23.74 -34.47
C LYS A 3 5.00 24.76 -34.04
N VAL A 4 4.72 25.53 -33.00
CA VAL A 4 5.69 26.44 -32.40
C VAL A 4 6.74 25.59 -31.66
N LYS A 5 7.97 25.52 -32.14
CA LYS A 5 9.11 24.92 -31.43
C LYS A 5 9.58 25.89 -30.35
N LEU A 6 9.20 25.65 -29.09
CA LEU A 6 9.76 26.40 -27.99
C LEU A 6 11.25 26.04 -27.78
N ASN A 7 12.08 27.10 -27.60
CA ASN A 7 13.49 26.97 -27.26
C ASN A 7 13.67 26.21 -25.91
N TYR A 8 14.71 25.38 -25.78
CA TYR A 8 14.99 24.57 -24.60
C TYR A 8 15.02 25.40 -23.29
N LYS A 9 15.66 26.59 -23.33
CA LYS A 9 15.75 27.51 -22.18
C LYS A 9 14.38 28.00 -21.73
N LEU A 10 13.47 28.27 -22.67
CA LEU A 10 12.10 28.69 -22.38
C LEU A 10 11.26 27.53 -21.81
N ARG A 11 11.46 26.29 -22.30
CA ARG A 11 10.79 25.09 -21.76
C ARG A 11 11.18 24.81 -20.31
N THR A 12 12.47 24.95 -19.97
CA THR A 12 12.96 24.76 -18.60
C THR A 12 12.45 25.84 -17.65
N GLN A 13 12.39 27.09 -18.10
CA GLN A 13 11.83 28.20 -17.31
C GLN A 13 10.33 28.00 -17.06
N ILE A 14 9.55 27.70 -18.09
CA ILE A 14 8.11 27.41 -17.96
C ILE A 14 7.88 26.22 -17.03
N GLY A 15 8.64 25.12 -17.20
CA GLY A 15 8.56 23.95 -16.33
C GLY A 15 8.90 24.24 -14.86
N SER A 16 9.85 25.16 -14.62
CA SER A 16 10.18 25.62 -13.26
C SER A 16 9.05 26.44 -12.65
N ILE A 17 8.47 27.36 -13.42
CA ILE A 17 7.34 28.20 -12.99
C ILE A 17 6.13 27.32 -12.67
N ILE A 18 5.78 26.42 -13.58
CA ILE A 18 4.65 25.47 -13.36
C ILE A 18 4.87 24.66 -12.08
N ARG A 19 6.07 24.10 -11.85
CA ARG A 19 6.37 23.34 -10.63
C ARG A 19 6.25 24.19 -9.37
N LYS A 20 6.80 25.42 -9.36
CA LYS A 20 6.70 26.33 -8.21
C LYS A 20 5.25 26.72 -7.94
N THR A 21 4.49 27.08 -8.98
CA THR A 21 3.07 27.46 -8.83
C THR A 21 2.23 26.28 -8.35
N SER A 22 2.42 25.09 -8.93
CA SER A 22 1.72 23.87 -8.49
C SER A 22 2.05 23.52 -7.04
N TYR A 23 3.30 23.70 -6.60
CA TYR A 23 3.70 23.47 -5.21
C TYR A 23 3.02 24.47 -4.26
N GLN A 24 2.99 25.76 -4.60
CA GLN A 24 2.33 26.78 -3.78
C GLN A 24 0.81 26.58 -3.70
N ILE A 25 0.19 26.26 -4.83
CA ILE A 25 -1.25 25.91 -4.87
C ILE A 25 -1.51 24.66 -4.01
N GLY A 26 -0.69 23.63 -4.12
CA GLY A 26 -0.80 22.41 -3.30
C GLY A 26 -0.65 22.71 -1.81
N LYS A 27 0.29 23.58 -1.42
CA LYS A 27 0.48 24.00 -0.04
C LYS A 27 -0.73 24.80 0.48
N PHE A 28 -1.27 25.70 -0.30
CA PHE A 28 -2.47 26.47 0.05
C PHE A 28 -3.69 25.56 0.19
N LEU A 29 -3.93 24.68 -0.79
CA LEU A 29 -5.04 23.71 -0.72
C LEU A 29 -4.91 22.76 0.48
N SER A 30 -3.69 22.32 0.83
CA SER A 30 -3.47 21.44 1.99
C SER A 30 -3.73 22.15 3.33
N SER A 31 -3.63 23.47 3.40
CA SER A 31 -3.98 24.24 4.60
C SER A 31 -5.50 24.45 4.77
N CYS A 32 -6.25 24.37 3.66
CA CYS A 32 -7.69 24.60 3.62
C CYS A 32 -8.53 23.31 3.62
N ILE A 33 -7.91 22.18 3.31
CA ILE A 33 -8.60 20.88 3.17
C ILE A 33 -8.20 19.98 4.36
N PRO A 34 -9.16 19.32 5.03
CA PRO A 34 -8.84 18.36 6.08
C PRO A 34 -7.80 17.34 5.63
N SER A 35 -6.84 17.03 6.49
CA SER A 35 -5.73 16.10 6.18
C SER A 35 -6.19 14.74 5.65
N THR A 36 -7.35 14.27 6.09
CA THR A 36 -7.99 13.05 5.61
C THR A 36 -8.36 13.10 4.12
N ILE A 37 -8.82 14.26 3.63
CA ILE A 37 -9.15 14.46 2.21
C ILE A 37 -7.85 14.56 1.39
N VAL A 38 -6.86 15.32 1.87
CA VAL A 38 -5.55 15.44 1.20
C VAL A 38 -4.88 14.09 1.08
N TYR A 39 -4.94 13.27 2.12
CA TYR A 39 -4.39 11.92 2.12
C TYR A 39 -5.14 10.99 1.13
N GLY A 40 -6.46 11.10 1.05
CA GLY A 40 -7.28 10.36 0.09
C GLY A 40 -6.96 10.72 -1.38
N ILE A 41 -6.73 12.01 -1.68
CA ILE A 41 -6.38 12.48 -3.03
C ILE A 41 -4.96 12.03 -3.43
N GLN A 42 -4.07 11.81 -2.46
CA GLN A 42 -2.67 11.44 -2.71
C GLN A 42 -2.46 9.92 -2.90
N SER A 43 -3.42 9.10 -2.53
CA SER A 43 -3.34 7.65 -2.65
C SER A 43 -4.09 7.16 -3.88
N LYS A 44 -3.48 6.25 -4.63
CA LYS A 44 -4.07 5.59 -5.80
C LYS A 44 -4.42 4.16 -5.44
N ILE A 45 -5.59 3.69 -5.85
CA ILE A 45 -5.94 2.28 -5.74
C ILE A 45 -5.38 1.55 -6.97
N VAL A 46 -4.55 0.56 -6.73
CA VAL A 46 -3.97 -0.32 -7.75
C VAL A 46 -4.67 -1.67 -7.66
N LYS A 47 -5.05 -2.21 -8.81
CA LYS A 47 -5.64 -3.53 -8.93
C LYS A 47 -4.56 -4.52 -9.34
N VAL A 48 -4.39 -5.57 -8.56
CA VAL A 48 -3.58 -6.73 -8.92
C VAL A 48 -4.51 -7.88 -9.30
N LEU A 49 -4.18 -8.58 -10.38
CA LEU A 49 -4.87 -9.78 -10.84
C LEU A 49 -3.94 -10.96 -10.62
N TYR A 50 -4.39 -11.94 -9.86
CA TYR A 50 -3.69 -13.22 -9.71
C TYR A 50 -4.67 -14.38 -9.94
N LYS A 51 -4.43 -15.19 -10.95
CA LYS A 51 -5.26 -16.37 -11.29
C LYS A 51 -6.79 -16.08 -11.19
N ASN A 52 -7.28 -15.07 -11.86
CA ASN A 52 -8.69 -14.61 -11.86
C ASN A 52 -9.20 -13.96 -10.57
N ARG A 53 -8.35 -13.76 -9.55
CA ARG A 53 -8.70 -13.02 -8.34
C ARG A 53 -8.28 -11.57 -8.48
N LYS A 54 -9.16 -10.67 -8.07
CA LYS A 54 -8.93 -9.23 -8.08
C LYS A 54 -8.65 -8.79 -6.65
N ILE A 55 -7.46 -8.23 -6.42
CA ILE A 55 -7.07 -7.67 -5.13
C ILE A 55 -6.71 -6.20 -5.34
N PHE A 56 -7.20 -5.34 -4.46
CA PHE A 56 -6.96 -3.91 -4.53
C PHE A 56 -5.96 -3.50 -3.46
N TYR A 57 -5.01 -2.65 -3.83
CA TYR A 57 -4.01 -2.07 -2.93
C TYR A 57 -4.03 -0.56 -3.03
N ILE A 58 -3.82 0.08 -1.91
CA ILE A 58 -3.56 1.51 -1.87
C ILE A 58 -2.08 1.72 -2.13
N GLU A 59 -1.78 2.35 -3.26
CA GLU A 59 -0.46 2.88 -3.58
C GLU A 59 -0.34 4.26 -2.94
N ASP A 60 0.48 4.39 -1.90
CA ASP A 60 0.99 5.68 -1.49
C ASP A 60 2.07 6.13 -2.49
N LYS A 61 2.60 7.35 -2.36
CA LYS A 61 3.65 7.85 -3.25
C LYS A 61 4.99 7.13 -3.12
N SER A 62 5.10 6.15 -2.22
CA SER A 62 6.30 5.35 -2.02
C SER A 62 6.52 4.39 -3.19
N TRP A 63 7.73 4.43 -3.77
CA TRP A 63 8.14 3.47 -4.78
C TRP A 63 8.09 2.01 -4.25
N ILE A 64 8.27 1.83 -2.94
CA ILE A 64 8.25 0.53 -2.26
C ILE A 64 6.86 -0.11 -2.35
N THR A 65 5.80 0.66 -2.08
CA THR A 65 4.41 0.18 -2.14
C THR A 65 4.05 -0.26 -3.56
N ARG A 66 4.44 0.54 -4.55
CA ARG A 66 4.27 0.20 -5.97
C ARG A 66 5.05 -1.05 -6.36
N TYR A 67 6.33 -1.15 -5.95
CA TYR A 67 7.16 -2.31 -6.21
C TYR A 67 6.54 -3.58 -5.62
N ARG A 68 6.05 -3.53 -4.38
CA ARG A 68 5.41 -4.67 -3.72
C ARG A 68 4.16 -5.14 -4.45
N ALA A 69 3.27 -4.23 -4.82
CA ALA A 69 2.06 -4.58 -5.57
C ALA A 69 2.39 -5.18 -6.95
N ASN A 70 3.38 -4.63 -7.66
CA ASN A 70 3.78 -5.11 -8.98
C ASN A 70 4.60 -6.41 -8.95
N SER A 71 5.32 -6.67 -7.86
CA SER A 71 6.14 -7.89 -7.71
C SER A 71 5.38 -9.05 -7.04
N PHE A 72 4.09 -8.88 -6.75
CA PHE A 72 3.28 -9.83 -6.00
C PHE A 72 3.41 -11.27 -6.51
N GLU A 73 3.28 -11.49 -7.81
CA GLU A 73 3.32 -12.82 -8.41
C GLU A 73 4.72 -13.44 -8.46
N ASN A 74 5.76 -12.61 -8.53
CA ASN A 74 7.11 -13.05 -8.85
C ASN A 74 8.07 -13.03 -7.66
N LYS A 75 7.69 -12.36 -6.57
CA LYS A 75 8.61 -12.16 -5.43
C LYS A 75 8.78 -13.44 -4.62
N GLU A 76 7.67 -14.11 -4.32
CA GLU A 76 7.64 -15.30 -3.48
C GLU A 76 6.55 -16.26 -3.97
N PRO A 77 6.71 -16.87 -5.18
CA PRO A 77 5.69 -17.74 -5.76
C PRO A 77 5.43 -18.99 -4.92
N GLU A 78 6.42 -19.46 -4.15
CA GLU A 78 6.28 -20.58 -3.23
C GLU A 78 5.29 -20.27 -2.10
N THR A 79 5.34 -19.05 -1.54
CA THR A 79 4.39 -18.61 -0.51
C THR A 79 2.96 -18.55 -1.04
N LEU A 80 2.78 -18.07 -2.27
CA LEU A 80 1.47 -18.08 -2.92
C LEU A 80 0.95 -19.49 -3.16
N SER A 81 1.81 -20.39 -3.65
CA SER A 81 1.47 -21.80 -3.86
C SER A 81 1.15 -22.51 -2.55
N TRP A 82 1.88 -22.20 -1.47
CA TRP A 82 1.61 -22.74 -0.15
C TRP A 82 0.23 -22.30 0.36
N ILE A 83 -0.11 -21.00 0.29
CA ILE A 83 -1.44 -20.50 0.66
C ILE A 83 -2.53 -21.09 -0.25
N GLU A 84 -2.24 -21.33 -1.52
CA GLU A 84 -3.17 -21.99 -2.45
C GLU A 84 -3.50 -23.42 -2.04
N GLY A 85 -2.56 -24.11 -1.42
CA GLY A 85 -2.72 -25.50 -0.94
C GLY A 85 -3.46 -25.62 0.40
N PHE A 86 -3.90 -24.53 1.01
CA PHE A 86 -4.64 -24.60 2.26
C PHE A 86 -6.01 -25.28 2.08
N ASP A 87 -6.37 -26.11 3.03
CA ASP A 87 -7.73 -26.63 3.15
C ASP A 87 -8.73 -25.52 3.46
N GLN A 88 -10.01 -25.76 3.19
CA GLN A 88 -11.05 -24.80 3.49
C GLN A 88 -11.07 -24.47 5.00
N ASN A 89 -11.27 -23.19 5.31
CA ASN A 89 -11.36 -22.65 6.68
C ASN A 89 -10.07 -22.70 7.50
N GLN A 90 -8.91 -22.86 6.91
CA GLN A 90 -7.64 -22.67 7.62
C GLN A 90 -7.41 -21.20 7.95
N CYS A 91 -6.69 -20.96 9.05
CA CYS A 91 -6.29 -19.63 9.49
C CYS A 91 -4.82 -19.38 9.17
N LEU A 92 -4.52 -18.30 8.45
CA LEU A 92 -3.15 -17.83 8.20
C LEU A 92 -2.74 -16.89 9.34
N LEU A 93 -1.58 -17.14 9.94
CA LEU A 93 -0.86 -16.16 10.75
C LEU A 93 0.20 -15.47 9.87
N ASP A 94 -0.05 -14.21 9.48
CA ASP A 94 0.84 -13.41 8.63
C ASP A 94 1.68 -12.49 9.51
N VAL A 95 2.93 -12.89 9.80
CA VAL A 95 3.85 -12.15 10.69
C VAL A 95 4.77 -11.26 9.85
N GLY A 96 4.73 -9.96 10.10
CA GLY A 96 5.37 -8.97 9.26
C GLY A 96 4.54 -8.69 8.00
N ALA A 97 3.22 -8.64 8.16
CA ALA A 97 2.26 -8.54 7.07
C ALA A 97 2.46 -7.33 6.16
N ASN A 98 3.16 -6.31 6.63
CA ASN A 98 3.46 -5.10 5.88
C ASN A 98 2.18 -4.42 5.36
N ILE A 99 2.03 -4.19 4.06
CA ILE A 99 0.81 -3.65 3.45
C ILE A 99 -0.27 -4.72 3.18
N GLY A 100 -0.01 -5.99 3.54
CA GLY A 100 -0.99 -7.08 3.53
C GLY A 100 -1.04 -7.92 2.26
N LEU A 101 0.06 -8.10 1.53
CA LEU A 101 0.03 -8.87 0.27
C LEU A 101 -0.50 -10.30 0.47
N TYR A 102 0.03 -11.05 1.43
CA TYR A 102 -0.40 -12.43 1.72
C TYR A 102 -1.70 -12.47 2.50
N THR A 103 -1.90 -11.53 3.42
CA THR A 103 -3.16 -11.32 4.15
C THR A 103 -4.34 -11.24 3.17
N LEU A 104 -4.27 -10.33 2.19
CA LEU A 104 -5.35 -10.11 1.23
C LEU A 104 -5.50 -11.29 0.27
N PHE A 105 -4.40 -11.93 -0.11
CA PHE A 105 -4.46 -13.11 -0.96
C PHE A 105 -5.18 -14.27 -0.25
N ALA A 106 -4.80 -14.60 0.98
CA ALA A 106 -5.46 -15.64 1.77
C ALA A 106 -6.95 -15.32 2.02
N SER A 107 -7.26 -14.07 2.40
CA SER A 107 -8.66 -13.62 2.57
C SER A 107 -9.47 -13.72 1.27
N SER A 108 -8.85 -13.43 0.11
CA SER A 108 -9.52 -13.56 -1.19
C SER A 108 -9.89 -15.02 -1.53
N LYS A 109 -9.24 -15.98 -0.87
CA LYS A 109 -9.53 -17.41 -0.97
C LYS A 109 -10.57 -17.89 0.04
N GLY A 110 -10.99 -17.03 0.97
CA GLY A 110 -11.94 -17.35 2.03
C GLY A 110 -11.30 -17.81 3.33
N HIS A 111 -9.97 -17.72 3.48
CA HIS A 111 -9.29 -18.08 4.73
C HIS A 111 -9.41 -16.97 5.76
N GLN A 112 -9.45 -17.35 7.03
CA GLN A 112 -9.27 -16.40 8.14
C GLN A 112 -7.81 -16.00 8.25
N VAL A 113 -7.52 -14.74 8.58
CA VAL A 113 -6.16 -14.23 8.67
C VAL A 113 -5.98 -13.40 9.94
N ILE A 114 -4.92 -13.69 10.68
CA ILE A 114 -4.39 -12.83 11.72
C ILE A 114 -3.10 -12.22 11.18
N ALA A 115 -3.12 -10.91 10.96
CA ALA A 115 -1.99 -10.18 10.41
C ALA A 115 -1.29 -9.37 11.51
N ILE A 116 0.03 -9.43 11.56
CA ILE A 116 0.86 -8.74 12.56
C ILE A 116 1.84 -7.83 11.84
N GLU A 117 1.75 -6.53 12.12
CA GLU A 117 2.62 -5.51 11.51
C GLU A 117 2.91 -4.39 12.51
N PRO A 118 4.14 -4.28 13.02
CA PRO A 118 4.49 -3.29 14.03
C PRO A 118 4.74 -1.88 13.49
N GLU A 119 5.05 -1.72 12.20
CA GLU A 119 5.35 -0.40 11.63
C GLU A 119 4.06 0.36 11.34
N SER A 120 3.89 1.52 11.95
CA SER A 120 2.63 2.26 11.98
C SER A 120 2.10 2.64 10.59
N HIS A 121 2.96 3.03 9.65
CA HIS A 121 2.54 3.38 8.30
C HIS A 121 2.09 2.15 7.50
N ASN A 122 2.85 1.06 7.56
CA ASN A 122 2.48 -0.20 6.94
C ASN A 122 1.17 -0.74 7.53
N PHE A 123 1.03 -0.69 8.87
CA PHE A 123 -0.18 -1.11 9.56
C PHE A 123 -1.41 -0.30 9.13
N CYS A 124 -1.26 1.01 8.96
CA CYS A 124 -2.33 1.87 8.43
C CYS A 124 -2.73 1.44 7.01
N LEU A 125 -1.77 1.19 6.14
CA LEU A 125 -2.02 0.71 4.77
C LEU A 125 -2.65 -0.68 4.75
N LEU A 126 -2.16 -1.60 5.60
CA LEU A 126 -2.73 -2.94 5.77
C LEU A 126 -4.23 -2.89 6.09
N ASN A 127 -4.62 -2.12 7.12
CA ASN A 127 -6.03 -1.98 7.49
C ASN A 127 -6.87 -1.37 6.37
N ARG A 128 -6.38 -0.32 5.71
CA ARG A 128 -7.08 0.28 4.57
C ARG A 128 -7.23 -0.70 3.40
N ASN A 129 -6.21 -1.52 3.15
CA ASN A 129 -6.24 -2.55 2.12
C ASN A 129 -7.24 -3.66 2.46
N ILE A 130 -7.33 -4.08 3.72
CA ILE A 130 -8.38 -5.01 4.19
C ILE A 130 -9.77 -4.41 3.92
N MET A 131 -9.98 -3.14 4.26
CA MET A 131 -11.27 -2.45 4.09
C MET A 131 -11.69 -2.31 2.63
N ILE A 132 -10.82 -1.86 1.73
CA ILE A 132 -11.18 -1.66 0.31
C ILE A 132 -11.47 -2.96 -0.45
N ASN A 133 -11.02 -4.10 0.10
CA ASN A 133 -11.32 -5.42 -0.44
C ASN A 133 -12.53 -6.08 0.24
N ASN A 134 -13.16 -5.44 1.23
CA ASN A 134 -14.25 -5.98 2.05
C ASN A 134 -13.86 -7.27 2.80
N PHE A 135 -12.63 -7.36 3.30
CA PHE A 135 -12.12 -8.52 4.04
C PHE A 135 -12.13 -8.35 5.56
N GLY A 136 -12.88 -7.35 6.09
CA GLY A 136 -12.95 -7.08 7.53
C GLY A 136 -13.46 -8.26 8.37
N ASP A 137 -14.28 -9.12 7.80
CA ASP A 137 -14.80 -10.32 8.48
C ASP A 137 -13.83 -11.52 8.44
N SER A 138 -12.83 -11.47 7.55
CA SER A 138 -11.86 -12.57 7.35
C SER A 138 -10.44 -12.23 7.78
N ALA A 139 -10.08 -10.96 7.93
CA ALA A 139 -8.75 -10.53 8.29
C ALA A 139 -8.76 -9.52 9.45
N ILE A 140 -8.00 -9.82 10.49
CA ILE A 140 -7.78 -8.93 11.64
C ILE A 140 -6.30 -8.59 11.71
N ALA A 141 -5.97 -7.31 11.84
CA ALA A 141 -4.60 -6.83 11.94
C ALA A 141 -4.27 -6.28 13.34
N TYR A 142 -3.05 -6.57 13.82
CA TYR A 142 -2.54 -6.11 15.11
C TYR A 142 -1.24 -5.30 14.94
N PRO A 143 -1.13 -4.12 15.59
CA PRO A 143 0.07 -3.25 15.51
C PRO A 143 1.12 -3.67 16.54
N VAL A 144 1.57 -4.92 16.49
CA VAL A 144 2.51 -5.49 17.45
C VAL A 144 3.65 -6.22 16.73
N ALA A 145 4.78 -6.38 17.41
CA ALA A 145 5.85 -7.30 17.01
C ALA A 145 5.81 -8.53 17.90
N LEU A 146 6.07 -9.70 17.33
CA LEU A 146 6.20 -10.92 18.14
C LEU A 146 7.57 -10.97 18.81
N ASN A 147 7.57 -11.34 20.08
CA ASN A 147 8.77 -11.57 20.88
C ASN A 147 8.51 -12.70 21.88
N ASP A 148 9.55 -13.28 22.43
CA ASP A 148 9.50 -14.30 23.50
C ASP A 148 9.03 -13.73 24.86
N LYS A 149 9.03 -12.40 25.00
CA LYS A 149 8.61 -11.69 26.22
C LYS A 149 7.68 -10.54 25.90
N LEU A 150 6.71 -10.32 26.78
CA LEU A 150 5.89 -9.11 26.76
C LEU A 150 6.78 -7.92 27.17
N MET A 151 7.02 -7.01 26.26
CA MET A 151 7.83 -5.82 26.47
C MET A 151 7.38 -4.65 25.63
N ILE A 152 7.67 -3.45 26.10
CA ILE A 152 7.56 -2.22 25.30
C ILE A 152 8.96 -1.88 24.81
N SER A 153 9.14 -1.75 23.49
CA SER A 153 10.41 -1.44 22.88
C SER A 153 10.25 -0.44 21.74
N LYS A 154 11.34 0.22 21.37
CA LYS A 154 11.38 1.13 20.23
C LYS A 154 11.59 0.34 18.94
N LEU A 155 10.69 0.52 17.98
CA LEU A 155 10.91 0.03 16.62
C LEU A 155 11.89 0.97 15.90
N ILE A 156 13.00 0.43 15.43
CA ILE A 156 13.98 1.16 14.62
C ILE A 156 13.81 0.71 13.18
N LYS A 157 13.43 1.65 12.32
CA LYS A 157 13.37 1.41 10.88
C LYS A 157 14.74 1.76 10.28
N VAL A 158 15.41 0.78 9.70
CA VAL A 158 16.60 1.02 8.88
C VAL A 158 16.13 1.40 7.48
N ILE A 159 16.55 2.57 7.00
CA ILE A 159 16.17 3.14 5.70
C ILE A 159 17.23 2.75 4.67
#